data_c828eaf6bbcb44f63ec75c9a640f2c9c
#
_entry.id   c828eaf6bbcb44f63ec75c9a640f2c9c
#
_cell.length_a   1.000
_cell.length_b   1.000
_cell.length_c   1.000
_cell.angle_alpha   90.00
_cell.angle_beta   90.00
_cell.angle_gamma   90.00
#
_symmetry.space_group_name_H-M   'P 1'
#
loop_
_entity.id
_entity.type
_entity.pdbx_description
1 polymer ?
#
loop_
_entity_poly.entity_id
_entity_poly.type
_entity_poly.pdbx_seq_one_letter_code
_entity_poly.pdbx_strand_id
1 'polypeptide(L)'
;MDMNDRSLRSININLGGVANGFPREDGFDITVASEIMAIFCLANDLEDLEKRIGNITVAYTRDRKPIFAKDLNAHGPMTVLLKEAIRPNVTQTLENNPAIIHGGPFANIAHGCNSVIATKAGLKLADYVVTEAGFGADLGAEKFLDIKCRKSNLKPECVVIVATIRALKMHGGVAKDDLKTVSYTHLTLPTILRV
;
A
#
# COMPACT_ATOMS: atom_id res chain seq x y z
N MET A 1 1.62 -23.24 -6.14
CA MET A 1 1.57 -22.52 -4.87
C MET A 1 1.32 -21.05 -5.20
N ASP A 2 0.49 -20.39 -4.42
CA ASP A 2 0.24 -18.96 -4.53
C ASP A 2 1.37 -18.19 -3.82
N MET A 3 1.86 -17.10 -4.39
CA MET A 3 2.84 -16.21 -3.79
C MET A 3 2.38 -15.69 -2.40
N ASN A 4 1.09 -15.64 -2.15
CA ASN A 4 0.50 -15.27 -0.87
C ASN A 4 0.55 -16.38 0.20
N ASP A 5 0.92 -17.61 -0.17
CA ASP A 5 1.08 -18.70 0.79
C ASP A 5 2.21 -18.40 1.77
N ARG A 6 1.91 -18.45 3.06
CA ARG A 6 2.87 -18.17 4.13
C ARG A 6 4.04 -19.17 4.17
N SER A 7 3.85 -20.38 3.65
CA SER A 7 4.91 -21.38 3.53
C SER A 7 6.07 -20.93 2.64
N LEU A 8 5.84 -19.94 1.78
CA LEU A 8 6.84 -19.38 0.87
C LEU A 8 7.67 -18.23 1.48
N ARG A 9 7.42 -17.83 2.75
CA ARG A 9 8.17 -16.74 3.40
C ARG A 9 9.59 -17.12 3.79
N SER A 10 9.85 -18.42 3.95
CA SER A 10 11.18 -18.96 4.23
C SER A 10 11.31 -20.31 3.54
N ILE A 11 12.10 -20.36 2.49
CA ILE A 11 12.31 -21.54 1.65
C ILE A 11 13.79 -21.71 1.35
N ASN A 12 14.19 -22.97 1.14
CA ASN A 12 15.52 -23.28 0.59
C ASN A 12 15.40 -23.50 -0.91
N ILE A 13 16.18 -22.78 -1.69
CA ILE A 13 16.19 -22.84 -3.15
C ILE A 13 17.50 -23.38 -3.70
N ASN A 14 17.51 -23.71 -4.99
CA ASN A 14 18.67 -24.23 -5.73
C ASN A 14 19.17 -25.57 -5.24
N LEU A 15 18.29 -26.44 -4.77
CA LEU A 15 18.67 -27.80 -4.31
C LEU A 15 18.93 -28.78 -5.46
N GLY A 16 18.68 -28.39 -6.72
CA GLY A 16 18.84 -29.22 -7.92
C GLY A 16 20.26 -29.27 -8.50
N GLY A 17 21.29 -28.89 -7.75
CA GLY A 17 22.69 -28.93 -8.17
C GLY A 17 23.20 -27.67 -8.84
N VAL A 18 24.46 -27.65 -9.23
CA VAL A 18 25.26 -26.49 -9.65
C VAL A 18 24.62 -25.71 -10.82
N ALA A 19 23.94 -26.41 -11.73
CA ALA A 19 23.28 -25.78 -12.87
C ALA A 19 22.12 -24.82 -12.45
N ASN A 20 21.58 -24.97 -11.24
CA ASN A 20 20.49 -24.15 -10.70
C ASN A 20 21.00 -23.02 -9.77
N GLY A 21 22.31 -22.82 -9.66
CA GLY A 21 22.92 -21.82 -8.79
C GLY A 21 23.35 -22.37 -7.42
N PHE A 22 23.38 -21.51 -6.42
CA PHE A 22 23.82 -21.85 -5.07
C PHE A 22 22.62 -22.16 -4.16
N PRO A 23 22.69 -23.26 -3.35
CA PRO A 23 21.70 -23.44 -2.27
C PRO A 23 21.74 -22.27 -1.31
N ARG A 24 20.56 -21.70 -1.03
CA ARG A 24 20.41 -20.57 -0.10
C ARG A 24 19.00 -20.51 0.47
N GLU A 25 18.87 -19.85 1.60
CA GLU A 25 17.56 -19.40 2.08
C GLU A 25 17.07 -18.21 1.27
N ASP A 26 15.81 -18.22 0.97
CA ASP A 26 15.13 -17.18 0.22
C ASP A 26 13.63 -17.17 0.60
N GLY A 27 12.84 -16.32 0.01
CA GLY A 27 11.41 -16.29 0.27
C GLY A 27 10.65 -15.42 -0.71
N PHE A 28 9.34 -15.50 -0.60
CA PHE A 28 8.44 -14.64 -1.36
C PHE A 28 7.63 -13.77 -0.40
N ASP A 29 7.55 -12.48 -0.67
CA ASP A 29 6.61 -11.59 -0.02
C ASP A 29 5.21 -11.74 -0.65
N ILE A 30 4.19 -11.34 0.09
CA ILE A 30 2.85 -11.20 -0.49
C ILE A 30 2.85 -10.03 -1.47
N THR A 31 1.96 -10.07 -2.46
CA THR A 31 1.89 -9.06 -3.54
C THR A 31 1.79 -7.63 -3.00
N VAL A 32 0.97 -7.43 -1.98
CA VAL A 32 0.72 -6.10 -1.37
C VAL A 32 1.88 -5.57 -0.52
N ALA A 33 2.84 -6.42 -0.17
CA ALA A 33 4.05 -6.06 0.60
C ALA A 33 5.27 -5.79 -0.29
N SER A 34 5.10 -5.80 -1.62
CA SER A 34 6.21 -5.59 -2.56
C SER A 34 6.49 -4.10 -2.79
N GLU A 35 7.77 -3.78 -3.03
CA GLU A 35 8.19 -2.44 -3.49
C GLU A 35 7.48 -2.04 -4.80
N ILE A 36 7.25 -3.01 -5.68
CA ILE A 36 6.54 -2.79 -6.95
C ILE A 36 5.12 -2.30 -6.70
N MET A 37 4.39 -2.84 -5.72
CA MET A 37 3.05 -2.38 -5.37
C MET A 37 3.08 -0.93 -4.85
N ALA A 38 4.05 -0.57 -4.03
CA ALA A 38 4.22 0.81 -3.55
C ALA A 38 4.50 1.78 -4.69
N ILE A 39 5.42 1.43 -5.59
CA ILE A 39 5.75 2.21 -6.79
C ILE A 39 4.52 2.35 -7.69
N PHE A 40 3.83 1.26 -7.96
CA PHE A 40 2.62 1.21 -8.78
C PHE A 40 1.53 2.15 -8.27
N CYS A 41 1.28 2.16 -6.98
CA CYS A 41 0.27 3.01 -6.36
C CYS A 41 0.63 4.51 -6.36
N LEU A 42 1.93 4.85 -6.47
CA LEU A 42 2.42 6.23 -6.50
C LEU A 42 2.72 6.73 -7.91
N ALA A 43 2.65 5.88 -8.93
CA ALA A 43 2.85 6.26 -10.31
C ALA A 43 1.70 7.13 -10.83
N ASN A 44 2.01 8.07 -11.72
CA ASN A 44 1.02 8.94 -12.37
C ASN A 44 0.49 8.35 -13.69
N ASP A 45 1.32 7.59 -14.39
CA ASP A 45 1.05 6.97 -15.67
C ASP A 45 2.05 5.84 -15.92
N LEU A 46 1.97 5.24 -17.10
CA LEU A 46 2.82 4.09 -17.46
C LEU A 46 4.30 4.48 -17.62
N GLU A 47 4.59 5.67 -18.13
CA GLU A 47 5.96 6.16 -18.31
C GLU A 47 6.62 6.45 -16.95
N ASP A 48 5.89 7.09 -16.02
CA ASP A 48 6.34 7.31 -14.66
C ASP A 48 6.54 5.98 -13.91
N LEU A 49 5.66 4.99 -14.16
CA LEU A 49 5.82 3.64 -13.61
C LEU A 49 7.12 2.99 -14.08
N GLU A 50 7.39 3.00 -15.39
CA GLU A 50 8.61 2.44 -15.98
C GLU A 50 9.87 3.08 -15.39
N LYS A 51 9.88 4.41 -15.34
CA LYS A 51 10.99 5.18 -14.76
C LYS A 51 11.25 4.81 -13.30
N ARG A 52 10.20 4.67 -12.50
CA ARG A 52 10.31 4.31 -11.07
C ARG A 52 10.79 2.89 -10.90
N ILE A 53 10.24 1.93 -11.64
CA ILE A 53 10.70 0.52 -11.63
C ILE A 53 12.17 0.46 -12.03
N GLY A 54 12.58 1.22 -13.05
CA GLY A 54 13.96 1.30 -13.48
C GLY A 54 14.94 1.73 -12.38
N ASN A 55 14.47 2.47 -11.38
CA ASN A 55 15.29 2.96 -10.28
C ASN A 55 15.29 2.05 -9.03
N ILE A 56 14.63 0.90 -9.07
CA ILE A 56 14.72 -0.10 -8.00
C ILE A 56 16.18 -0.57 -7.88
N THR A 57 16.74 -0.50 -6.69
CA THR A 57 18.08 -1.01 -6.40
C THR A 57 18.00 -2.52 -6.23
N VAL A 58 18.65 -3.26 -7.13
CA VAL A 58 18.61 -4.74 -7.17
C VAL A 58 19.85 -5.38 -6.58
N ALA A 59 20.97 -4.67 -6.57
CA ALA A 59 22.24 -5.17 -6.05
C ALA A 59 23.21 -4.02 -5.77
N TYR A 60 24.38 -4.36 -5.27
CA TYR A 60 25.53 -3.46 -5.14
C TYR A 60 26.77 -4.09 -5.75
N THR A 61 27.62 -3.28 -6.38
CA THR A 61 28.95 -3.70 -6.81
C THR A 61 29.83 -3.98 -5.60
N ARG A 62 31.00 -4.61 -5.82
CA ARG A 62 32.01 -4.80 -4.77
C ARG A 62 32.44 -3.48 -4.13
N ASP A 63 32.43 -2.40 -4.91
CA ASP A 63 32.74 -1.02 -4.45
C ASP A 63 31.51 -0.32 -3.83
N ARG A 64 30.44 -1.06 -3.50
CA ARG A 64 29.21 -0.56 -2.88
C ARG A 64 28.44 0.47 -3.71
N LYS A 65 28.59 0.47 -5.03
CA LYS A 65 27.76 1.29 -5.91
C LYS A 65 26.45 0.55 -6.20
N PRO A 66 25.28 1.23 -6.15
CA PRO A 66 24.01 0.58 -6.43
C PRO A 66 23.92 0.17 -7.91
N ILE A 67 23.30 -0.98 -8.13
CA ILE A 67 22.89 -1.49 -9.44
C ILE A 67 21.37 -1.43 -9.47
N PHE A 68 20.81 -0.82 -10.51
CA PHE A 68 19.39 -0.60 -10.66
C PHE A 68 18.76 -1.59 -11.64
N ALA A 69 17.45 -1.76 -11.57
CA ALA A 69 16.71 -2.61 -12.51
C ALA A 69 16.91 -2.19 -13.98
N LYS A 70 17.09 -0.90 -14.25
CA LYS A 70 17.42 -0.39 -15.59
C LYS A 70 18.78 -0.85 -16.10
N ASP A 71 19.76 -1.05 -15.23
CA ASP A 71 21.10 -1.55 -15.61
C ASP A 71 21.05 -3.02 -16.09
N LEU A 72 20.01 -3.74 -15.64
CA LEU A 72 19.71 -5.11 -16.08
C LEU A 72 18.73 -5.17 -17.26
N ASN A 73 18.26 -4.03 -17.78
CA ASN A 73 17.19 -3.92 -18.77
C ASN A 73 15.89 -4.64 -18.36
N ALA A 74 15.63 -4.77 -17.05
CA ALA A 74 14.48 -5.49 -16.52
C ALA A 74 13.20 -4.62 -16.45
N HIS A 75 13.35 -3.29 -16.36
CA HIS A 75 12.24 -2.35 -16.15
C HIS A 75 11.18 -2.37 -17.27
N GLY A 76 11.59 -2.45 -18.53
CA GLY A 76 10.67 -2.53 -19.67
C GLY A 76 9.76 -3.77 -19.61
N PRO A 77 10.31 -4.99 -19.56
CA PRO A 77 9.50 -6.21 -19.37
C PRO A 77 8.59 -6.16 -18.13
N MET A 78 9.06 -5.64 -16.99
CA MET A 78 8.25 -5.48 -15.78
C MET A 78 7.07 -4.52 -16.02
N THR A 79 7.30 -3.41 -16.71
CA THR A 79 6.26 -2.45 -17.05
C THR A 79 5.22 -3.04 -18.01
N VAL A 80 5.64 -3.84 -18.97
CA VAL A 80 4.73 -4.56 -19.88
C VAL A 80 3.80 -5.50 -19.12
N LEU A 81 4.31 -6.23 -18.12
CA LEU A 81 3.49 -7.10 -17.28
C LEU A 81 2.44 -6.32 -16.47
N LEU A 82 2.72 -5.06 -16.12
CA LEU A 82 1.82 -4.20 -15.35
C LEU A 82 0.91 -3.32 -16.22
N LYS A 83 1.06 -3.35 -17.53
CA LYS A 83 0.35 -2.47 -18.49
C LYS A 83 -1.18 -2.52 -18.35
N GLU A 84 -1.76 -3.69 -18.17
CA GLU A 84 -3.20 -3.82 -17.98
C GLU A 84 -3.59 -3.53 -16.52
N ALA A 85 -2.76 -3.90 -15.57
CA ALA A 85 -3.00 -3.68 -14.15
C ALA A 85 -3.07 -2.19 -13.78
N ILE A 86 -2.38 -1.31 -14.52
CA ILE A 86 -2.36 0.14 -14.23
C ILE A 86 -3.72 0.84 -14.47
N ARG A 87 -4.66 0.16 -15.11
CA ARG A 87 -6.01 0.69 -15.35
C ARG A 87 -6.88 0.44 -14.12
N PRO A 88 -7.45 1.49 -13.49
CA PRO A 88 -8.34 1.31 -12.37
C PRO A 88 -9.59 0.49 -12.72
N ASN A 89 -10.01 -0.37 -11.79
CA ASN A 89 -11.27 -1.09 -11.92
C ASN A 89 -12.40 -0.21 -11.41
N VAL A 90 -13.44 -0.03 -12.24
CA VAL A 90 -14.65 0.68 -11.87
C VAL A 90 -15.75 -0.35 -11.62
N THR A 91 -16.39 -0.26 -10.47
CA THR A 91 -17.51 -1.11 -10.08
C THR A 91 -18.64 -0.27 -9.51
N GLN A 92 -19.76 -0.92 -9.21
CA GLN A 92 -20.94 -0.30 -8.64
C GLN A 92 -21.22 -0.87 -7.25
N THR A 93 -21.49 0.01 -6.29
CA THR A 93 -21.93 -0.40 -4.95
C THR A 93 -23.38 -0.87 -4.96
N LEU A 94 -23.83 -1.50 -3.88
CA LEU A 94 -25.23 -1.93 -3.71
C LEU A 94 -26.19 -0.73 -3.72
N GLU A 95 -25.73 0.46 -3.33
CA GLU A 95 -26.50 1.70 -3.37
C GLU A 95 -26.41 2.42 -4.72
N ASN A 96 -25.90 1.76 -5.76
CA ASN A 96 -25.75 2.27 -7.12
C ASN A 96 -24.76 3.46 -7.26
N ASN A 97 -23.81 3.59 -6.34
CA ASN A 97 -22.74 4.57 -6.46
C ASN A 97 -21.53 3.95 -7.18
N PRO A 98 -20.79 4.73 -7.99
CA PRO A 98 -19.55 4.25 -8.57
C PRO A 98 -18.46 4.08 -7.50
N ALA A 99 -17.68 3.01 -7.60
CA ALA A 99 -16.50 2.78 -6.79
C ALA A 99 -15.31 2.43 -7.68
N ILE A 100 -14.15 2.98 -7.37
CA ILE A 100 -12.90 2.70 -8.08
C ILE A 100 -12.00 1.88 -7.16
N ILE A 101 -11.63 0.68 -7.60
CA ILE A 101 -10.75 -0.23 -6.86
C ILE A 101 -9.43 -0.35 -7.61
N HIS A 102 -8.34 0.11 -6.99
CA HIS A 102 -7.05 0.08 -7.65
C HIS A 102 -5.89 0.23 -6.66
N GLY A 103 -5.01 -0.78 -6.67
CA GLY A 103 -3.86 -0.86 -5.77
C GLY A 103 -4.27 -1.25 -4.35
N GLY A 104 -3.31 -1.65 -3.55
CA GLY A 104 -3.57 -2.09 -2.19
C GLY A 104 -2.27 -2.32 -1.40
N PRO A 105 -1.38 -1.31 -1.28
CA PRO A 105 -0.17 -1.46 -0.50
C PRO A 105 -0.51 -1.47 1.00
N PHE A 106 0.19 -2.27 1.79
CA PHE A 106 0.02 -2.26 3.23
C PHE A 106 0.52 -0.95 3.86
N ALA A 107 -0.23 -0.39 4.79
CA ALA A 107 0.12 0.85 5.47
C ALA A 107 1.35 0.72 6.38
N ASN A 108 1.63 -0.46 6.91
CA ASN A 108 2.83 -0.75 7.70
C ASN A 108 4.11 -0.90 6.86
N ILE A 109 3.99 -1.05 5.54
CA ILE A 109 5.11 -1.22 4.61
C ILE A 109 5.23 -0.04 3.65
N ALA A 110 4.08 0.47 3.17
CA ALA A 110 3.99 1.56 2.21
C ALA A 110 2.97 2.61 2.69
N HIS A 111 2.35 3.36 1.78
CA HIS A 111 1.41 4.44 2.14
C HIS A 111 -0.02 3.96 2.44
N GLY A 112 -0.32 2.67 2.25
CA GLY A 112 -1.53 2.01 2.78
C GLY A 112 -2.87 2.45 2.24
N CYS A 113 -2.93 3.05 1.06
CA CYS A 113 -4.15 3.49 0.42
C CYS A 113 -4.10 3.29 -1.11
N ASN A 114 -5.22 3.47 -1.77
CA ASN A 114 -5.35 3.27 -3.21
C ASN A 114 -4.36 4.10 -4.04
N SER A 115 -4.32 3.83 -5.35
CA SER A 115 -3.38 4.48 -6.26
C SER A 115 -3.69 5.97 -6.50
N VAL A 116 -2.65 6.71 -6.87
CA VAL A 116 -2.75 8.10 -7.33
C VAL A 116 -3.63 8.20 -8.59
N ILE A 117 -3.49 7.25 -9.51
CA ILE A 117 -4.26 7.21 -10.75
C ILE A 117 -5.75 7.08 -10.46
N ALA A 118 -6.15 6.17 -9.54
CA ALA A 118 -7.55 6.01 -9.17
C ALA A 118 -8.14 7.28 -8.56
N THR A 119 -7.43 7.92 -7.63
CA THR A 119 -7.90 9.16 -7.01
C THR A 119 -8.02 10.29 -8.03
N LYS A 120 -7.02 10.48 -8.89
CA LYS A 120 -7.07 11.50 -9.95
C LYS A 120 -8.15 11.23 -10.99
N ALA A 121 -8.41 9.96 -11.32
CA ALA A 121 -9.53 9.59 -12.19
C ALA A 121 -10.87 9.93 -11.54
N GLY A 122 -11.07 9.57 -10.28
CA GLY A 122 -12.27 9.92 -9.52
C GLY A 122 -12.54 11.42 -9.51
N LEU A 123 -11.52 12.22 -9.22
CA LEU A 123 -11.62 13.69 -9.21
C LEU A 123 -11.98 14.32 -10.56
N LYS A 124 -11.80 13.60 -11.66
CA LYS A 124 -12.23 14.04 -13.00
C LYS A 124 -13.64 13.57 -13.35
N LEU A 125 -14.15 12.56 -12.67
CA LEU A 125 -15.42 11.91 -12.99
C LEU A 125 -16.57 12.29 -12.05
N ALA A 126 -16.26 12.86 -10.87
CA ALA A 126 -17.25 13.15 -9.85
C ALA A 126 -16.95 14.47 -9.13
N ASP A 127 -18.00 15.09 -8.59
CA ASP A 127 -17.90 16.33 -7.80
C ASP A 127 -17.27 16.07 -6.43
N TYR A 128 -17.47 14.87 -5.89
CA TYR A 128 -16.92 14.43 -4.60
C TYR A 128 -16.22 13.09 -4.74
N VAL A 129 -15.04 12.98 -4.18
CA VAL A 129 -14.29 11.72 -4.09
C VAL A 129 -13.97 11.44 -2.64
N VAL A 130 -14.44 10.31 -2.16
CA VAL A 130 -14.13 9.79 -0.83
C VAL A 130 -13.11 8.67 -0.98
N THR A 131 -11.99 8.75 -0.27
CA THR A 131 -10.93 7.75 -0.32
C THR A 131 -10.51 7.35 1.09
N GLU A 132 -9.97 6.15 1.24
CA GLU A 132 -9.35 5.74 2.48
C GLU A 132 -7.98 6.41 2.68
N ALA A 133 -7.56 6.51 3.93
CA ALA A 133 -6.18 6.83 4.30
C ALA A 133 -5.40 5.59 4.79
N GLY A 134 -6.07 4.45 4.89
CA GLY A 134 -5.53 3.18 5.36
C GLY A 134 -5.26 3.13 6.87
N PHE A 135 -5.47 1.98 7.52
CA PHE A 135 -5.19 1.74 8.93
C PHE A 135 -5.75 2.78 9.91
N GLY A 136 -5.16 2.85 11.13
CA GLY A 136 -5.45 3.90 12.09
C GLY A 136 -4.89 5.25 11.66
N ALA A 137 -5.47 6.33 12.18
CA ALA A 137 -5.09 7.69 11.81
C ALA A 137 -3.63 8.04 12.19
N ASP A 138 -3.13 7.41 13.23
CA ASP A 138 -1.76 7.53 13.73
C ASP A 138 -0.68 7.01 12.75
N LEU A 139 -1.06 6.18 11.78
CA LEU A 139 -0.18 5.64 10.75
C LEU A 139 -0.65 5.99 9.35
N GLY A 140 -1.89 5.66 9.02
CA GLY A 140 -2.43 5.78 7.66
C GLY A 140 -2.66 7.22 7.23
N ALA A 141 -3.22 8.06 8.09
CA ALA A 141 -3.46 9.46 7.76
C ALA A 141 -2.14 10.23 7.53
N GLU A 142 -1.11 9.98 8.37
CA GLU A 142 0.22 10.58 8.16
C GLU A 142 0.80 10.18 6.81
N LYS A 143 0.80 8.88 6.48
CA LYS A 143 1.32 8.39 5.20
C LYS A 143 0.51 8.89 4.00
N PHE A 144 -0.80 8.99 4.15
CA PHE A 144 -1.66 9.55 3.11
C PHE A 144 -1.28 11.01 2.82
N LEU A 145 -1.16 11.84 3.85
CA LEU A 145 -0.83 13.26 3.70
C LEU A 145 0.62 13.46 3.27
N ASP A 146 1.56 12.84 3.97
CA ASP A 146 2.99 13.09 3.79
C ASP A 146 3.61 12.36 2.59
N ILE A 147 3.04 11.26 2.17
CA ILE A 147 3.55 10.51 1.01
C ILE A 147 2.65 10.73 -0.20
N LYS A 148 1.40 10.25 -0.15
CA LYS A 148 0.53 10.26 -1.33
C LYS A 148 0.16 11.67 -1.76
N CYS A 149 -0.33 12.51 -0.85
CA CYS A 149 -0.77 13.86 -1.17
C CYS A 149 0.39 14.73 -1.66
N ARG A 150 1.53 14.69 -0.99
CA ARG A 150 2.72 15.46 -1.41
C ARG A 150 3.22 15.04 -2.79
N LYS A 151 3.36 13.74 -3.04
CA LYS A 151 3.87 13.23 -4.33
C LYS A 151 2.92 13.46 -5.50
N SER A 152 1.63 13.51 -5.25
CA SER A 152 0.59 13.63 -6.29
C SER A 152 -0.06 15.00 -6.37
N ASN A 153 0.35 15.93 -5.50
CA ASN A 153 -0.25 17.27 -5.35
C ASN A 153 -1.76 17.23 -5.07
N LEU A 154 -2.18 16.24 -4.26
CA LEU A 154 -3.55 16.15 -3.79
C LEU A 154 -3.72 16.98 -2.51
N LYS A 155 -4.86 17.65 -2.40
CA LYS A 155 -5.22 18.46 -1.22
C LYS A 155 -6.63 18.08 -0.77
N PRO A 156 -6.77 17.24 0.28
CA PRO A 156 -8.07 16.92 0.84
C PRO A 156 -8.74 18.17 1.40
N GLU A 157 -10.00 18.37 1.13
CA GLU A 157 -10.81 19.48 1.67
C GLU A 157 -11.47 19.10 2.98
N CYS A 158 -11.67 17.81 3.22
CA CYS A 158 -12.31 17.31 4.43
C CYS A 158 -11.67 15.99 4.87
N VAL A 159 -11.59 15.78 6.18
CA VAL A 159 -11.17 14.54 6.80
C VAL A 159 -12.33 13.99 7.63
N VAL A 160 -12.73 12.75 7.33
CA VAL A 160 -13.76 12.03 8.09
C VAL A 160 -13.09 11.04 9.02
N ILE A 161 -13.25 11.23 10.33
CA ILE A 161 -12.73 10.33 11.35
C ILE A 161 -13.78 9.26 11.66
N VAL A 162 -13.43 8.00 11.42
CA VAL A 162 -14.27 6.85 11.77
C VAL A 162 -13.80 6.31 13.14
N ALA A 163 -14.54 6.62 14.19
CA ALA A 163 -14.26 6.16 15.52
C ALA A 163 -15.30 5.11 15.95
N THR A 164 -14.89 3.84 16.02
CA THR A 164 -15.75 2.79 16.55
C THR A 164 -15.77 2.83 18.08
N ILE A 165 -16.91 2.47 18.67
CA ILE A 165 -17.05 2.33 20.13
C ILE A 165 -15.98 1.39 20.71
N ARG A 166 -15.66 0.33 20.01
CA ARG A 166 -14.63 -0.63 20.42
C ARG A 166 -13.24 0.01 20.44
N ALA A 167 -12.90 0.81 19.45
CA ALA A 167 -11.64 1.55 19.42
C ALA A 167 -11.58 2.57 20.56
N LEU A 168 -12.66 3.33 20.79
CA LEU A 168 -12.73 4.28 21.89
C LEU A 168 -12.53 3.61 23.25
N LYS A 169 -13.15 2.46 23.49
CA LYS A 169 -12.95 1.68 24.71
C LYS A 169 -11.49 1.26 24.87
N MET A 170 -10.89 0.71 23.82
CA MET A 170 -9.51 0.24 23.84
C MET A 170 -8.53 1.39 24.11
N HIS A 171 -8.67 2.51 23.41
CA HIS A 171 -7.84 3.69 23.65
C HIS A 171 -8.12 4.38 24.99
N GLY A 172 -9.31 4.19 25.55
CA GLY A 172 -9.67 4.62 26.91
C GLY A 172 -9.14 3.71 28.02
N GLY A 173 -8.33 2.70 27.69
CA GLY A 173 -7.68 1.83 28.68
C GLY A 173 -8.47 0.58 29.08
N VAL A 174 -9.56 0.24 28.39
CA VAL A 174 -10.31 -1.00 28.62
C VAL A 174 -9.51 -2.19 28.11
N ALA A 175 -9.33 -3.21 28.95
CA ALA A 175 -8.64 -4.44 28.55
C ALA A 175 -9.33 -5.13 27.37
N LYS A 176 -8.55 -5.78 26.52
CA LYS A 176 -9.03 -6.37 25.26
C LYS A 176 -10.19 -7.34 25.45
N ASP A 177 -10.16 -8.12 26.52
CA ASP A 177 -11.17 -9.14 26.82
C ASP A 177 -12.48 -8.51 27.32
N ASP A 178 -12.43 -7.30 27.89
CA ASP A 178 -13.56 -6.57 28.44
C ASP A 178 -14.23 -5.61 27.43
N LEU A 179 -13.68 -5.49 26.21
CA LEU A 179 -14.20 -4.56 25.20
C LEU A 179 -15.67 -4.80 24.83
N LYS A 180 -16.18 -6.02 25.01
CA LYS A 180 -17.56 -6.39 24.71
C LYS A 180 -18.54 -6.07 25.86
N THR A 181 -18.06 -6.04 27.09
CA THR A 181 -18.90 -6.03 28.32
C THR A 181 -18.96 -4.68 29.03
N VAL A 182 -17.92 -3.85 28.88
CA VAL A 182 -17.85 -2.56 29.59
C VAL A 182 -18.87 -1.54 29.06
N SER A 183 -19.65 -0.94 29.95
CA SER A 183 -20.62 0.13 29.65
C SER A 183 -19.93 1.42 29.21
N TYR A 184 -20.64 2.23 28.38
CA TYR A 184 -20.15 3.50 27.81
C TYR A 184 -19.98 4.66 28.81
N THR A 185 -20.50 4.54 30.02
CA THR A 185 -20.65 5.63 30.99
C THR A 185 -19.33 6.19 31.55
N HIS A 186 -18.17 5.59 31.19
CA HIS A 186 -16.88 5.98 31.74
C HIS A 186 -15.79 6.23 30.67
N LEU A 187 -16.18 6.48 29.44
CA LEU A 187 -15.21 6.83 28.37
C LEU A 187 -14.90 8.34 28.41
N THR A 188 -13.83 8.71 29.08
CA THR A 188 -13.19 10.00 28.89
C THR A 188 -12.39 9.94 27.58
N LEU A 189 -12.85 10.64 26.55
CA LEU A 189 -12.04 10.85 25.34
C LEU A 189 -10.84 11.72 25.75
N PRO A 190 -9.60 11.31 25.47
CA PRO A 190 -8.48 12.24 25.54
C PRO A 190 -8.70 13.31 24.48
N THR A 191 -9.15 14.48 24.90
CA THR A 191 -9.32 15.65 24.06
C THR A 191 -7.93 16.25 23.80
N ILE A 192 -7.18 15.70 22.85
CA ILE A 192 -6.06 16.39 22.24
C ILE A 192 -6.19 16.23 20.72
N LEU A 193 -7.07 17.03 20.15
CA LEU A 193 -6.93 17.48 18.77
C LEU A 193 -6.39 18.91 18.83
N ARG A 194 -5.08 19.06 18.78
CA ARG A 194 -4.48 20.30 18.29
C ARG A 194 -4.25 20.12 16.79
N VAL A 195 -5.01 20.86 16.02
CA VAL A 195 -4.77 21.14 14.59
C VAL A 195 -3.56 22.07 14.50
#